data_ae5e606015371053cfa28bf99c265e6f
#
_entry.id   ae5e606015371053cfa28bf99c265e6f
#
_cell.length_a   1.000
_cell.length_b   1.000
_cell.length_c   1.000
_cell.angle_alpha   90.00
_cell.angle_beta   90.00
_cell.angle_gamma   90.00
#
_symmetry.space_group_name_H-M   'P 1'
#
loop_
_entity.id
_entity.type
_entity.pdbx_description
1 polymer ?
#
loop_
_entity_poly.entity_id
_entity_poly.type
_entity_poly.pdbx_seq_one_letter_code
_entity_poly.pdbx_strand_id
1 'polypeptide(L)'
;MKLWILSLLLLVFVEGHARAEMAEVALYNEANGRYRAGKYAEAAQRYETALKQGVQNGHVYYNLGNAYFKAGQIGRAILAYERALKLMPGDADVVANLRFVDALKADKEPQGEENVVTRFLAGIYRALSADGLAIFCSICLFCLAGAGIGWLFSPRRPAIWIGLLVLLGIGFLGVLFGFS
;
A
#
# COMPACT_ATOMS: atom_id res chain seq x y z
N MET A 1 38.25 28.58 -23.52
CA MET A 1 38.42 27.87 -22.25
C MET A 1 37.10 27.31 -21.66
N LYS A 2 36.00 28.09 -21.60
CA LYS A 2 34.71 27.67 -21.00
C LYS A 2 33.97 26.54 -21.75
N LEU A 3 34.05 26.50 -23.10
CA LEU A 3 33.39 25.48 -23.92
C LEU A 3 33.98 24.09 -23.76
N TRP A 4 35.27 23.95 -23.55
CA TRP A 4 35.96 22.67 -23.34
C TRP A 4 35.58 22.03 -21.99
N ILE A 5 35.40 22.86 -20.95
CA ILE A 5 34.95 22.39 -19.64
C ILE A 5 33.52 21.84 -19.72
N LEU A 6 32.64 22.54 -20.46
CA LEU A 6 31.26 22.10 -20.67
C LEU A 6 31.18 20.76 -21.45
N SER A 7 32.00 20.61 -22.49
CA SER A 7 32.05 19.35 -23.26
C SER A 7 32.60 18.18 -22.42
N LEU A 8 33.61 18.45 -21.59
CA LEU A 8 34.15 17.42 -20.67
C LEU A 8 33.12 17.00 -19.61
N LEU A 9 32.42 17.96 -19.02
CA LEU A 9 31.34 17.69 -18.05
C LEU A 9 30.20 16.89 -18.70
N LEU A 10 29.80 17.23 -19.93
CA LEU A 10 28.79 16.50 -20.66
C LEU A 10 29.23 15.05 -20.94
N LEU A 11 30.50 14.86 -21.33
CA LEU A 11 31.05 13.53 -21.59
C LEU A 11 31.06 12.67 -20.34
N VAL A 12 31.50 13.19 -19.19
CA VAL A 12 31.47 12.49 -17.90
C VAL A 12 30.06 12.17 -17.47
N PHE A 13 29.10 13.07 -17.72
CA PHE A 13 27.69 12.85 -17.40
C PHE A 13 27.08 11.73 -18.25
N VAL A 14 27.37 11.70 -19.56
CA VAL A 14 26.91 10.66 -20.49
C VAL A 14 27.52 9.28 -20.14
N GLU A 15 28.81 9.24 -19.87
CA GLU A 15 29.47 7.98 -19.45
C GLU A 15 28.94 7.46 -18.11
N GLY A 16 28.65 8.36 -17.17
CA GLY A 16 28.07 8.01 -15.87
C GLY A 16 26.69 7.35 -16.03
N HIS A 17 25.82 7.90 -16.89
CA HIS A 17 24.50 7.32 -17.16
C HIS A 17 24.57 5.98 -17.88
N ALA A 18 25.43 5.85 -18.89
CA ALA A 18 25.60 4.59 -19.62
C ALA A 18 26.13 3.44 -18.72
N ARG A 19 27.01 3.76 -17.78
CA ARG A 19 27.51 2.77 -16.80
C ARG A 19 26.44 2.35 -15.81
N ALA A 20 25.61 3.28 -15.35
CA ALA A 20 24.50 2.99 -14.45
C ALA A 20 23.49 2.06 -15.11
N GLU A 21 23.08 2.35 -16.35
CA GLU A 21 22.14 1.54 -17.13
C GLU A 21 22.68 0.12 -17.38
N MET A 22 23.95 -0.02 -17.72
CA MET A 22 24.58 -1.34 -17.90
C MET A 22 24.62 -2.13 -16.58
N ALA A 23 24.87 -1.47 -15.45
CA ALA A 23 24.87 -2.13 -14.14
C ALA A 23 23.45 -2.63 -13.76
N GLU A 24 22.42 -1.85 -14.06
CA GLU A 24 21.03 -2.24 -13.85
C GLU A 24 20.65 -3.49 -14.64
N VAL A 25 20.97 -3.52 -15.94
CA VAL A 25 20.73 -4.66 -16.82
C VAL A 25 21.49 -5.89 -16.34
N ALA A 26 22.72 -5.73 -15.90
CA ALA A 26 23.54 -6.82 -15.38
C ALA A 26 22.92 -7.45 -14.12
N LEU A 27 22.47 -6.63 -13.16
CA LEU A 27 21.80 -7.11 -11.93
C LEU A 27 20.49 -7.82 -12.23
N TYR A 28 19.69 -7.28 -13.13
CA TYR A 28 18.44 -7.92 -13.59
C TYR A 28 18.71 -9.28 -14.23
N ASN A 29 19.71 -9.36 -15.09
CA ASN A 29 20.08 -10.61 -15.76
C ASN A 29 20.64 -11.64 -14.78
N GLU A 30 21.44 -11.21 -13.79
CA GLU A 30 21.91 -12.08 -12.71
C GLU A 30 20.75 -12.63 -11.89
N ALA A 31 19.79 -11.77 -11.50
CA ALA A 31 18.59 -12.17 -10.78
C ALA A 31 17.78 -13.22 -11.56
N ASN A 32 17.56 -12.99 -12.85
CA ASN A 32 16.90 -13.95 -13.74
C ASN A 32 17.67 -15.29 -13.85
N GLY A 33 18.99 -15.23 -13.85
CA GLY A 33 19.86 -16.42 -13.84
C GLY A 33 19.67 -17.25 -12.56
N ARG A 34 19.65 -16.57 -11.40
CA ARG A 34 19.39 -17.21 -10.09
C ARG A 34 17.99 -17.82 -10.02
N TYR A 35 16.99 -17.10 -10.52
CA TYR A 35 15.62 -17.60 -10.58
C TYR A 35 15.53 -18.88 -11.41
N ARG A 36 16.10 -18.90 -12.63
CA ARG A 36 16.13 -20.10 -13.49
C ARG A 36 16.88 -21.28 -12.88
N ALA A 37 17.89 -20.99 -12.05
CA ALA A 37 18.63 -21.99 -11.30
C ALA A 37 17.88 -22.52 -10.05
N GLY A 38 16.63 -22.08 -9.81
CA GLY A 38 15.84 -22.46 -8.64
C GLY A 38 16.26 -21.79 -7.33
N LYS A 39 17.23 -20.86 -7.38
CA LYS A 39 17.77 -20.13 -6.23
C LYS A 39 16.91 -18.90 -5.94
N TYR A 40 15.65 -19.12 -5.59
CA TYR A 40 14.63 -18.08 -5.53
C TYR A 40 14.91 -16.99 -4.50
N ALA A 41 15.43 -17.37 -3.31
CA ALA A 41 15.79 -16.39 -2.29
C ALA A 41 16.96 -15.49 -2.73
N GLU A 42 17.98 -16.06 -3.41
CA GLU A 42 19.09 -15.30 -3.96
C GLU A 42 18.63 -14.39 -5.12
N ALA A 43 17.71 -14.89 -5.97
CA ALA A 43 17.10 -14.10 -7.03
C ALA A 43 16.36 -12.88 -6.46
N ALA A 44 15.55 -13.07 -5.41
CA ALA A 44 14.84 -11.99 -4.75
C ALA A 44 15.80 -10.92 -4.22
N GLN A 45 16.91 -11.30 -3.57
CA GLN A 45 17.93 -10.37 -3.10
C GLN A 45 18.55 -9.54 -4.25
N ARG A 46 18.79 -10.17 -5.41
CA ARG A 46 19.34 -9.47 -6.59
C ARG A 46 18.35 -8.49 -7.20
N TYR A 47 17.06 -8.86 -7.30
CA TYR A 47 16.02 -7.93 -7.72
C TYR A 47 15.87 -6.76 -6.76
N GLU A 48 15.92 -7.00 -5.43
CA GLU A 48 15.91 -5.92 -4.43
C GLU A 48 17.11 -4.98 -4.60
N THR A 49 18.28 -5.53 -4.89
CA THR A 49 19.50 -4.73 -5.13
C THR A 49 19.32 -3.84 -6.35
N ALA A 50 18.78 -4.37 -7.45
CA ALA A 50 18.47 -3.60 -8.64
C ALA A 50 17.50 -2.44 -8.32
N LEU A 51 16.41 -2.72 -7.59
CA LEU A 51 15.44 -1.71 -7.17
C LEU A 51 16.05 -0.63 -6.27
N LYS A 52 16.97 -0.99 -5.37
CA LYS A 52 17.71 -0.03 -4.52
C LYS A 52 18.64 0.88 -5.31
N GLN A 53 19.12 0.42 -6.46
CA GLN A 53 19.95 1.21 -7.38
C GLN A 53 19.12 2.13 -8.30
N GLY A 54 17.81 2.18 -8.13
CA GLY A 54 16.94 3.12 -8.81
C GLY A 54 16.14 2.52 -9.97
N VAL A 55 16.23 1.21 -10.23
CA VAL A 55 15.46 0.52 -11.27
C VAL A 55 13.97 0.53 -10.90
N GLN A 56 13.23 1.53 -11.35
CA GLN A 56 11.77 1.57 -11.18
C GLN A 56 11.07 0.95 -12.39
N ASN A 57 11.02 -0.38 -12.44
CA ASN A 57 10.43 -1.12 -13.54
C ASN A 57 9.41 -2.13 -13.00
N GLY A 58 8.19 -2.10 -13.53
CA GLY A 58 7.12 -3.02 -13.15
C GLY A 58 7.47 -4.49 -13.35
N HIS A 59 8.22 -4.83 -14.39
CA HIS A 59 8.69 -6.20 -14.63
C HIS A 59 9.68 -6.69 -13.57
N VAL A 60 10.52 -5.79 -13.01
CA VAL A 60 11.42 -6.16 -11.91
C VAL A 60 10.62 -6.49 -10.66
N TYR A 61 9.60 -5.70 -10.32
CA TYR A 61 8.70 -6.00 -9.21
C TYR A 61 7.90 -7.27 -9.44
N TYR A 62 7.43 -7.53 -10.65
CA TYR A 62 6.73 -8.77 -10.99
C TYR A 62 7.62 -9.99 -10.79
N ASN A 63 8.85 -9.97 -11.31
CA ASN A 63 9.80 -11.06 -11.15
C ASN A 63 10.27 -11.22 -9.69
N LEU A 64 10.37 -10.13 -8.94
CA LEU A 64 10.61 -10.18 -7.49
C LEU A 64 9.44 -10.86 -6.77
N GLY A 65 8.20 -10.56 -7.14
CA GLY A 65 7.01 -11.23 -6.64
C GLY A 65 7.05 -12.74 -6.91
N ASN A 66 7.39 -13.13 -8.13
CA ASN A 66 7.57 -14.54 -8.52
C ASN A 66 8.67 -15.21 -7.68
N ALA A 67 9.80 -14.54 -7.45
CA ALA A 67 10.90 -15.06 -6.66
C ALA A 67 10.49 -15.25 -5.20
N TYR A 68 9.82 -14.27 -4.59
CA TYR A 68 9.30 -14.40 -3.22
C TYR A 68 8.26 -15.50 -3.09
N PHE A 69 7.34 -15.59 -4.05
CA PHE A 69 6.34 -16.66 -4.06
C PHE A 69 7.00 -18.04 -4.09
N LYS A 70 7.94 -18.27 -4.99
CA LYS A 70 8.69 -19.54 -5.08
C LYS A 70 9.58 -19.81 -3.86
N ALA A 71 10.03 -18.77 -3.16
CA ALA A 71 10.74 -18.86 -1.88
C ALA A 71 9.80 -19.04 -0.68
N GLY A 72 8.47 -19.15 -0.86
CA GLY A 72 7.49 -19.31 0.22
C GLY A 72 7.18 -18.04 1.01
N GLN A 73 7.67 -16.87 0.57
CA GLN A 73 7.51 -15.58 1.25
C GLN A 73 6.25 -14.86 0.74
N ILE A 74 5.08 -15.42 1.06
CA ILE A 74 3.78 -15.02 0.51
C ILE A 74 3.49 -13.52 0.69
N GLY A 75 3.64 -12.98 1.91
CA GLY A 75 3.36 -11.56 2.17
C GLY A 75 4.28 -10.59 1.36
N ARG A 76 5.54 -10.98 1.15
CA ARG A 76 6.46 -10.20 0.31
C ARG A 76 6.12 -10.29 -1.18
N ALA A 77 5.63 -11.45 -1.63
CA ALA A 77 5.16 -11.64 -2.99
C ALA A 77 3.97 -10.73 -3.30
N ILE A 78 2.97 -10.67 -2.41
CA ILE A 78 1.82 -9.77 -2.53
C ILE A 78 2.29 -8.32 -2.70
N LEU A 79 3.13 -7.85 -1.78
CA LEU A 79 3.65 -6.47 -1.82
C LEU A 79 4.40 -6.16 -3.13
N ALA A 80 5.17 -7.13 -3.64
CA ALA A 80 5.90 -6.96 -4.89
C ALA A 80 4.94 -6.90 -6.09
N TYR A 81 3.92 -7.77 -6.15
CA TYR A 81 2.90 -7.72 -7.20
C TYR A 81 2.05 -6.45 -7.16
N GLU A 82 1.69 -5.94 -5.98
CA GLU A 82 0.99 -4.66 -5.85
C GLU A 82 1.81 -3.49 -6.41
N ARG A 83 3.13 -3.49 -6.16
CA ARG A 83 4.04 -2.49 -6.73
C ARG A 83 4.16 -2.65 -8.24
N ALA A 84 4.23 -3.88 -8.74
CA ALA A 84 4.20 -4.15 -10.17
C ALA A 84 2.91 -3.63 -10.82
N LEU A 85 1.76 -3.87 -10.19
CA LEU A 85 0.46 -3.43 -10.69
C LEU A 85 0.33 -1.90 -10.74
N LYS A 86 0.94 -1.18 -9.79
CA LYS A 86 0.99 0.31 -9.82
C LYS A 86 1.76 0.83 -11.03
N LEU A 87 2.80 0.13 -11.48
CA LEU A 87 3.63 0.52 -12.61
C LEU A 87 3.14 -0.05 -13.95
N MET A 88 2.38 -1.14 -13.90
CA MET A 88 1.78 -1.82 -15.05
C MET A 88 0.27 -2.05 -14.78
N PRO A 89 -0.54 -0.99 -14.75
CA PRO A 89 -1.96 -1.12 -14.45
C PRO A 89 -2.66 -1.92 -15.56
N GLY A 90 -3.36 -3.00 -15.17
CA GLY A 90 -4.07 -3.86 -16.10
C GLY A 90 -3.26 -5.01 -16.71
N ASP A 91 -2.00 -5.20 -16.33
CA ASP A 91 -1.22 -6.38 -16.74
C ASP A 91 -1.89 -7.66 -16.20
N ALA A 92 -2.30 -8.54 -17.14
CA ALA A 92 -3.09 -9.72 -16.82
C ALA A 92 -2.32 -10.73 -15.95
N ASP A 93 -1.02 -10.87 -16.18
CA ASP A 93 -0.18 -11.83 -15.46
C ASP A 93 0.04 -11.35 -14.01
N VAL A 94 0.27 -10.05 -13.82
CA VAL A 94 0.39 -9.45 -12.48
C VAL A 94 -0.91 -9.61 -11.70
N VAL A 95 -2.06 -9.30 -12.33
CA VAL A 95 -3.38 -9.43 -11.70
C VAL A 95 -3.68 -10.89 -11.34
N ALA A 96 -3.38 -11.83 -12.24
CA ALA A 96 -3.62 -13.26 -12.01
C ALA A 96 -2.78 -13.79 -10.85
N ASN A 97 -1.47 -13.44 -10.83
CA ASN A 97 -0.56 -13.90 -9.79
C ASN A 97 -0.91 -13.28 -8.43
N LEU A 98 -1.27 -11.99 -8.40
CA LEU A 98 -1.71 -11.32 -7.17
C LEU A 98 -2.94 -12.01 -6.59
N ARG A 99 -3.99 -12.24 -7.39
CA ARG A 99 -5.19 -12.95 -6.94
C ARG A 99 -4.90 -14.35 -6.42
N PHE A 100 -4.02 -15.07 -7.11
CA PHE A 100 -3.62 -16.41 -6.70
C PHE A 100 -2.93 -16.42 -5.33
N VAL A 101 -2.01 -15.48 -5.12
CA VAL A 101 -1.25 -15.40 -3.85
C VAL A 101 -2.13 -14.88 -2.70
N ASP A 102 -3.07 -13.97 -2.97
CA ASP A 102 -4.06 -13.50 -2.00
C ASP A 102 -4.98 -14.64 -1.53
N ALA A 103 -5.43 -15.48 -2.45
CA ALA A 103 -6.22 -16.65 -2.09
C ALA A 103 -5.45 -17.61 -1.15
N LEU A 104 -4.16 -17.84 -1.43
CA LEU A 104 -3.32 -18.67 -0.55
C LEU A 104 -3.08 -18.04 0.83
N LYS A 105 -3.09 -16.71 0.92
CA LYS A 105 -2.99 -16.00 2.21
C LYS A 105 -4.26 -16.21 3.03
N ALA A 106 -5.42 -16.04 2.41
CA ALA A 106 -6.71 -16.21 3.07
C ALA A 106 -6.88 -17.62 3.70
N ASP A 107 -6.37 -18.65 3.04
CA ASP A 107 -6.41 -20.03 3.55
C ASP A 107 -5.47 -20.29 4.74
N LYS A 108 -4.44 -19.45 4.94
CA LYS A 108 -3.43 -19.60 6.00
C LYS A 108 -3.67 -18.73 7.22
N GLU A 109 -4.42 -17.66 7.08
CA GLU A 109 -4.84 -16.89 8.25
C GLU A 109 -5.97 -17.70 8.94
N PRO A 110 -5.76 -18.17 10.20
CA PRO A 110 -6.90 -18.65 10.96
C PRO A 110 -7.91 -17.51 10.93
N GLN A 111 -9.12 -17.81 10.48
CA GLN A 111 -10.24 -16.88 10.64
C GLN A 111 -10.42 -16.75 12.17
N GLY A 112 -9.62 -15.87 12.77
CA GLY A 112 -9.89 -15.40 14.12
C GLY A 112 -11.35 -14.97 14.11
N GLU A 113 -12.12 -15.44 15.09
CA GLU A 113 -13.51 -15.04 15.24
C GLU A 113 -13.55 -13.52 15.17
N GLU A 114 -13.74 -12.98 13.94
CA GLU A 114 -13.99 -11.57 13.77
C GLU A 114 -15.18 -11.25 14.65
N ASN A 115 -14.94 -10.51 15.71
CA ASN A 115 -15.99 -10.07 16.60
C ASN A 115 -17.12 -9.48 15.75
N VAL A 116 -18.36 -9.85 16.03
CA VAL A 116 -19.55 -9.40 15.26
C VAL A 116 -19.51 -7.88 15.05
N VAL A 117 -18.97 -7.14 16.02
CA VAL A 117 -18.78 -5.69 15.95
C VAL A 117 -17.76 -5.29 14.88
N THR A 118 -16.61 -5.96 14.79
CA THR A 118 -15.58 -5.67 13.76
C THR A 118 -16.09 -6.00 12.37
N ARG A 119 -16.85 -7.10 12.21
CA ARG A 119 -17.48 -7.46 10.94
C ARG A 119 -18.53 -6.45 10.50
N PHE A 120 -19.35 -5.98 11.44
CA PHE A 120 -20.37 -4.95 11.19
C PHE A 120 -19.72 -3.62 10.77
N LEU A 121 -18.70 -3.17 11.51
CA LEU A 121 -17.95 -1.94 11.20
C LEU A 121 -17.23 -2.04 9.85
N ALA A 122 -16.59 -3.17 9.56
CA ALA A 122 -15.97 -3.42 8.26
C ALA A 122 -16.97 -3.46 7.10
N GLY A 123 -18.22 -3.91 7.37
CA GLY A 123 -19.32 -3.87 6.41
C GLY A 123 -19.74 -2.44 6.09
N ILE A 124 -19.92 -1.60 7.10
CA ILE A 124 -20.23 -0.16 6.93
C ILE A 124 -19.10 0.51 6.16
N TYR A 125 -17.84 0.24 6.54
CA TYR A 125 -16.67 0.83 5.90
C TYR A 125 -16.55 0.47 4.40
N ARG A 126 -16.81 -0.79 4.03
CA ARG A 126 -16.80 -1.23 2.63
C ARG A 126 -17.98 -0.65 1.81
N ALA A 127 -19.10 -0.37 2.45
CA ALA A 127 -20.28 0.19 1.79
C ALA A 127 -20.18 1.70 1.55
N LEU A 128 -19.33 2.40 2.32
CA LEU A 128 -19.12 3.84 2.19
C LEU A 128 -17.89 4.11 1.31
N SER A 129 -18.07 4.85 0.22
CA SER A 129 -16.96 5.44 -0.54
C SER A 129 -16.20 6.45 0.34
N ALA A 130 -14.96 6.82 -0.06
CA ALA A 130 -14.18 7.84 0.65
C ALA A 130 -14.98 9.16 0.82
N ASP A 131 -15.76 9.54 -0.19
CA ASP A 131 -16.65 10.71 -0.14
C ASP A 131 -17.80 10.49 0.86
N GLY A 132 -18.37 9.30 0.90
CA GLY A 132 -19.43 8.93 1.86
C GLY A 132 -18.95 9.01 3.31
N LEU A 133 -17.71 8.59 3.57
CA LEU A 133 -17.07 8.72 4.88
C LEU A 133 -16.84 10.19 5.26
N ALA A 134 -16.35 11.02 4.34
CA ALA A 134 -16.17 12.44 4.56
C ALA A 134 -17.50 13.15 4.88
N ILE A 135 -18.58 12.81 4.16
CA ILE A 135 -19.92 13.33 4.41
C ILE A 135 -20.42 12.88 5.80
N PHE A 136 -20.25 11.60 6.14
CA PHE A 136 -20.64 11.06 7.44
C PHE A 136 -19.90 11.75 8.59
N CYS A 137 -18.57 11.92 8.49
CA CYS A 137 -17.77 12.64 9.46
C CYS A 137 -18.22 14.12 9.60
N SER A 138 -18.54 14.78 8.49
CA SER A 138 -19.03 16.14 8.49
C SER A 138 -20.39 16.26 9.21
N ILE A 139 -21.32 15.34 8.97
CA ILE A 139 -22.62 15.28 9.65
C ILE A 139 -22.42 15.07 11.17
N CYS A 140 -21.53 14.15 11.57
CA CYS A 140 -21.20 13.91 12.98
C CYS A 140 -20.64 15.16 13.66
N LEU A 141 -19.75 15.90 13.00
CA LEU A 141 -19.21 17.16 13.53
C LEU A 141 -20.30 18.23 13.68
N PHE A 142 -21.18 18.36 12.70
CA PHE A 142 -22.32 19.30 12.79
C PHE A 142 -23.27 18.92 13.94
N CYS A 143 -23.58 17.64 14.12
CA CYS A 143 -24.41 17.15 15.23
C CYS A 143 -23.74 17.40 16.59
N LEU A 144 -22.43 17.18 16.71
CA LEU A 144 -21.66 17.48 17.92
C LEU A 144 -21.67 18.97 18.26
N ALA A 145 -21.47 19.83 17.25
CA ALA A 145 -21.54 21.28 17.43
C ALA A 145 -22.94 21.72 17.84
N GLY A 146 -23.98 21.19 17.19
CA GLY A 146 -25.38 21.47 17.54
C GLY A 146 -25.74 21.02 18.94
N ALA A 147 -25.28 19.83 19.37
CA ALA A 147 -25.49 19.34 20.74
C ALA A 147 -24.76 20.20 21.77
N GLY A 148 -23.54 20.67 21.46
CA GLY A 148 -22.78 21.59 22.31
C GLY A 148 -23.50 22.94 22.50
N ILE A 149 -24.01 23.51 21.41
CA ILE A 149 -24.81 24.75 21.44
C ILE A 149 -26.10 24.53 22.23
N GLY A 150 -26.82 23.43 21.98
CA GLY A 150 -28.04 23.09 22.70
C GLY A 150 -27.83 22.94 24.20
N TRP A 151 -26.69 22.38 24.63
CA TRP A 151 -26.31 22.29 26.02
C TRP A 151 -26.08 23.68 26.65
N LEU A 152 -25.46 24.62 25.93
CA LEU A 152 -25.22 25.98 26.38
C LEU A 152 -26.52 26.75 26.66
N PHE A 153 -27.54 26.54 25.82
CA PHE A 153 -28.80 27.27 25.89
C PHE A 153 -29.90 26.55 26.69
N SER A 154 -29.75 25.28 27.02
CA SER A 154 -30.75 24.49 27.76
C SER A 154 -30.13 23.68 28.90
N PRO A 155 -29.66 24.31 29.99
CA PRO A 155 -28.96 23.63 31.09
C PRO A 155 -29.85 22.77 31.95
N ARG A 156 -31.18 22.76 31.74
CA ARG A 156 -32.14 22.04 32.60
C ARG A 156 -32.13 20.51 32.51
N ARG A 157 -31.49 19.95 31.46
CA ARG A 157 -31.37 18.49 31.27
C ARG A 157 -29.97 18.09 30.76
N PRO A 158 -28.93 18.34 31.56
CA PRO A 158 -27.54 18.12 31.11
C PRO A 158 -27.27 16.65 30.77
N ALA A 159 -27.91 15.70 31.43
CA ALA A 159 -27.71 14.27 31.19
C ALA A 159 -28.07 13.82 29.76
N ILE A 160 -29.09 14.42 29.15
CA ILE A 160 -29.49 14.09 27.79
C ILE A 160 -28.43 14.55 26.79
N TRP A 161 -27.93 15.78 26.96
CA TRP A 161 -26.91 16.36 26.06
C TRP A 161 -25.56 15.65 26.20
N ILE A 162 -25.17 15.30 27.45
CA ILE A 162 -23.95 14.52 27.70
C ILE A 162 -24.06 13.13 27.06
N GLY A 163 -25.19 12.44 27.22
CA GLY A 163 -25.42 11.13 26.60
C GLY A 163 -25.31 11.20 25.07
N LEU A 164 -25.86 12.22 24.45
CA LEU A 164 -25.82 12.42 22.99
C LEU A 164 -24.42 12.74 22.50
N LEU A 165 -23.67 13.56 23.23
CA LEU A 165 -22.25 13.87 22.94
C LEU A 165 -21.37 12.63 23.03
N VAL A 166 -21.55 11.79 24.06
CA VAL A 166 -20.79 10.55 24.23
C VAL A 166 -21.08 9.58 23.09
N LEU A 167 -22.36 9.41 22.73
CA LEU A 167 -22.77 8.49 21.68
C LEU A 167 -22.25 8.91 20.29
N LEU A 168 -22.31 10.21 19.97
CA LEU A 168 -21.75 10.77 18.74
C LEU A 168 -20.21 10.71 18.75
N GLY A 169 -19.56 10.93 19.88
CA GLY A 169 -18.11 10.83 20.04
C GLY A 169 -17.60 9.41 19.83
N ILE A 170 -18.29 8.40 20.36
CA ILE A 170 -17.95 6.98 20.14
C ILE A 170 -18.10 6.62 18.66
N GLY A 171 -19.19 7.06 18.00
CA GLY A 171 -19.37 6.84 16.58
C GLY A 171 -18.28 7.47 15.71
N PHE A 172 -17.87 8.70 16.04
CA PHE A 172 -16.80 9.41 15.36
C PHE A 172 -15.43 8.74 15.54
N LEU A 173 -15.11 8.33 16.77
CA LEU A 173 -13.87 7.60 17.07
C LEU A 173 -13.83 6.23 16.39
N GLY A 174 -14.95 5.52 16.36
CA GLY A 174 -15.07 4.24 15.65
C GLY A 174 -14.75 4.35 14.16
N VAL A 175 -15.13 5.45 13.53
CA VAL A 175 -14.80 5.74 12.11
C VAL A 175 -13.34 6.13 11.95
N LEU A 176 -12.76 6.94 12.85
CA LEU A 176 -11.36 7.37 12.81
C LEU A 176 -10.36 6.23 13.04
N PHE A 177 -10.63 5.35 14.00
CA PHE A 177 -9.73 4.24 14.34
C PHE A 177 -9.97 2.96 13.52
N GLY A 178 -11.06 2.86 12.77
CA GLY A 178 -11.26 1.82 11.78
C GLY A 178 -10.36 1.97 10.53
N PHE A 179 -9.54 3.01 10.50
CA PHE A 179 -8.62 3.34 9.40
C PHE A 179 -7.16 2.91 9.63
N SER A 180 -6.84 2.26 10.73
CA SER A 180 -5.46 1.80 11.03
C SER A 180 -5.25 0.33 10.73
#